data_2287ff9dc4af2844c79274ead97bc5fe
#
_entry.id   2287ff9dc4af2844c79274ead97bc5fe
#
_cell.length_a   1.000
_cell.length_b   1.000
_cell.length_c   1.000
_cell.angle_alpha   90.00
_cell.angle_beta   90.00
_cell.angle_gamma   90.00
#
_symmetry.space_group_name_H-M   'P 1'
#
loop_
_entity.id
_entity.type
_entity.pdbx_description
1 polymer ?
#
loop_
_entity_poly.entity_id
_entity_poly.type
_entity_poly.pdbx_seq_one_letter_code
_entity_poly.pdbx_strand_id
1 'polypeptide(L)'
;MIVRQGLVIGGVLFVAFLIQVTLLSRLGLPGATPDLLVVSVVAIALAMGPIQGAFAGFLAGAIIDVSPPADTVVGVNSIVYLAIGFVTGYIIDTRDRTVPGMIAMAGIACAAAALGTAALDAMLGSPRVIWESVPLIALTSAVYGALLAPMMIPLLGWLTRKLAPEVLLD
;
A
#
# COMPACT_ATOMS: atom_id res chain seq x y z
N MET A 1 2.84 9.46 22.54
CA MET A 1 3.01 9.80 21.12
C MET A 1 2.94 8.55 20.24
N ILE A 2 3.86 7.63 20.29
CA ILE A 2 3.95 6.43 19.42
C ILE A 2 2.66 5.57 19.39
N VAL A 3 2.04 5.33 20.55
CA VAL A 3 0.80 4.53 20.64
C VAL A 3 -0.37 5.16 19.88
N ARG A 4 -0.53 6.48 19.96
CA ARG A 4 -1.60 7.21 19.27
C ARG A 4 -1.41 7.17 17.75
N GLN A 5 -0.18 7.33 17.28
CA GLN A 5 0.16 7.19 15.86
C GLN A 5 -0.11 5.77 15.36
N GLY A 6 0.31 4.76 16.11
CA GLY A 6 0.03 3.36 15.79
C GLY A 6 -1.47 3.04 15.69
N LEU A 7 -2.29 3.58 16.62
CA LEU A 7 -3.74 3.42 16.60
C LEU A 7 -4.38 4.09 15.37
N VAL A 8 -3.92 5.28 14.99
CA VAL A 8 -4.42 5.99 13.81
C VAL A 8 -4.06 5.22 12.53
N ILE A 9 -2.81 4.79 12.40
CA ILE A 9 -2.35 3.98 11.26
C ILE A 9 -3.16 2.68 11.19
N GLY A 10 -3.28 1.94 12.29
CA GLY A 10 -4.05 0.70 12.34
C GLY A 10 -5.51 0.89 11.99
N GLY A 11 -6.15 1.93 12.51
CA GLY A 11 -7.55 2.27 12.20
C GLY A 11 -7.76 2.60 10.72
N VAL A 12 -6.87 3.39 10.13
CA VAL A 12 -6.91 3.73 8.70
C VAL A 12 -6.76 2.49 7.83
N LEU A 13 -5.77 1.65 8.13
CA LEU A 13 -5.53 0.41 7.38
C LEU A 13 -6.68 -0.58 7.53
N PHE A 14 -7.27 -0.67 8.72
CA PHE A 14 -8.42 -1.54 8.94
C PHE A 14 -9.63 -1.08 8.12
N VAL A 15 -9.93 0.22 8.07
CA VAL A 15 -11.00 0.76 7.23
C VAL A 15 -10.71 0.55 5.75
N ALA A 16 -9.47 0.79 5.30
CA ALA A 16 -9.05 0.54 3.92
C ALA A 16 -9.22 -0.94 3.55
N PHE A 17 -8.85 -1.86 4.44
CA PHE A 17 -9.03 -3.29 4.27
C PHE A 17 -10.52 -3.67 4.12
N LEU A 18 -11.39 -3.16 5.01
CA LEU A 18 -12.82 -3.41 4.91
C LEU A 18 -13.40 -2.94 3.57
N ILE A 19 -13.02 -1.74 3.12
CA ILE A 19 -13.44 -1.21 1.82
C ILE A 19 -12.92 -2.08 0.69
N GLN A 20 -11.67 -2.50 0.74
CA GLN A 20 -11.04 -3.37 -0.27
C GLN A 20 -11.80 -4.69 -0.40
N VAL A 21 -12.09 -5.38 0.71
CA VAL A 21 -12.74 -6.68 0.70
C VAL A 21 -14.23 -6.60 0.36
N THR A 22 -14.93 -5.55 0.82
CA THR A 22 -16.38 -5.44 0.65
C THR A 22 -16.78 -4.83 -0.70
N LEU A 23 -16.06 -3.82 -1.16
CA LEU A 23 -16.39 -3.07 -2.38
C LEU A 23 -15.51 -3.45 -3.56
N LEU A 24 -14.18 -3.36 -3.42
CA LEU A 24 -13.26 -3.48 -4.54
C LEU A 24 -13.16 -4.92 -5.07
N SER A 25 -13.18 -5.91 -4.19
CA SER A 25 -13.13 -7.33 -4.59
C SER A 25 -14.37 -7.79 -5.37
N ARG A 26 -15.49 -7.07 -5.25
CA ARG A 26 -16.75 -7.39 -5.94
C ARG A 26 -16.89 -6.71 -7.31
N LEU A 27 -16.01 -5.80 -7.67
CA LEU A 27 -16.09 -5.06 -8.94
C LEU A 27 -15.78 -5.92 -10.17
N GLY A 28 -15.19 -7.11 -10.01
CA GLY A 28 -14.91 -8.02 -11.12
C GLY A 28 -14.05 -7.41 -12.22
N LEU A 29 -13.10 -6.54 -11.84
CA LEU A 29 -12.25 -5.81 -12.77
C LEU A 29 -11.25 -6.76 -13.45
N PRO A 30 -10.93 -6.55 -14.72
CA PRO A 30 -9.96 -7.37 -15.43
C PRO A 30 -8.55 -7.16 -14.89
N GLY A 31 -7.80 -8.24 -14.72
CA GLY A 31 -6.43 -8.21 -14.20
C GLY A 31 -6.39 -8.24 -12.66
N ALA A 32 -5.73 -7.27 -12.05
CA ALA A 32 -5.63 -7.15 -10.60
C ALA A 32 -6.85 -6.45 -9.99
N THR A 33 -7.19 -6.79 -8.75
CA THR A 33 -8.07 -5.95 -7.94
C THR A 33 -7.33 -4.69 -7.48
N PRO A 34 -8.00 -3.52 -7.43
CA PRO A 34 -7.39 -2.30 -6.91
C PRO A 34 -6.89 -2.50 -5.48
N ASP A 35 -5.60 -2.25 -5.25
CA ASP A 35 -4.98 -2.42 -3.93
C ASP A 35 -5.03 -1.12 -3.12
N LEU A 36 -6.12 -0.95 -2.37
CA LEU A 36 -6.34 0.20 -1.53
C LEU A 36 -5.37 0.26 -0.36
N LEU A 37 -4.90 -0.89 0.13
CA LEU A 37 -3.95 -0.96 1.24
C LEU A 37 -2.59 -0.41 0.82
N VAL A 38 -2.05 -0.79 -0.35
CA VAL A 38 -0.79 -0.23 -0.86
C VAL A 38 -0.90 1.27 -1.06
N VAL A 39 -2.00 1.77 -1.65
CA VAL A 39 -2.22 3.22 -1.81
C VAL A 39 -2.29 3.94 -0.46
N SER A 40 -2.91 3.32 0.55
CA SER A 40 -2.95 3.85 1.91
C SER A 40 -1.57 3.89 2.56
N VAL A 41 -0.75 2.85 2.37
CA VAL A 41 0.65 2.80 2.83
C VAL A 41 1.46 3.93 2.20
N VAL A 42 1.35 4.13 0.89
CA VAL A 42 1.99 5.24 0.17
C VAL A 42 1.56 6.59 0.74
N ALA A 43 0.26 6.80 0.95
CA ALA A 43 -0.26 8.05 1.52
C ALA A 43 0.26 8.32 2.94
N ILE A 44 0.34 7.29 3.80
CA ILE A 44 0.90 7.38 5.14
C ILE A 44 2.41 7.65 5.08
N ALA A 45 3.14 6.95 4.22
CA ALA A 45 4.58 7.16 4.02
C ALA A 45 4.88 8.59 3.56
N LEU A 46 4.09 9.12 2.63
CA LEU A 46 4.18 10.50 2.18
C LEU A 46 3.84 11.50 3.30
N ALA A 47 2.87 11.20 4.15
CA ALA A 47 2.45 12.12 5.21
C ALA A 47 3.38 12.13 6.43
N MET A 48 3.92 10.96 6.82
CA MET A 48 4.57 10.74 8.11
C MET A 48 6.04 10.29 8.00
N GLY A 49 6.53 10.03 6.78
CA GLY A 49 7.93 9.66 6.52
C GLY A 49 8.19 8.14 6.48
N PRO A 50 9.49 7.75 6.30
CA PRO A 50 9.86 6.38 5.96
C PRO A 50 9.61 5.36 7.08
N ILE A 51 9.83 5.72 8.35
CA ILE A 51 9.67 4.78 9.47
C ILE A 51 8.20 4.43 9.67
N GLN A 52 7.32 5.42 9.65
CA GLN A 52 5.87 5.25 9.76
C GLN A 52 5.29 4.55 8.52
N GLY A 53 5.84 4.86 7.34
CA GLY A 53 5.53 4.16 6.09
C GLY A 53 5.88 2.67 6.14
N ALA A 54 7.07 2.33 6.64
CA ALA A 54 7.49 0.94 6.83
C ALA A 54 6.59 0.20 7.82
N PHE A 55 6.26 0.84 8.95
CA PHE A 55 5.37 0.28 9.95
C PHE A 55 3.95 0.06 9.40
N ALA A 56 3.42 1.04 8.67
CA ALA A 56 2.13 0.92 8.00
C ALA A 56 2.13 -0.20 6.96
N GLY A 57 3.20 -0.30 6.16
CA GLY A 57 3.38 -1.36 5.17
C GLY A 57 3.40 -2.75 5.80
N PHE A 58 4.17 -2.92 6.88
CA PHE A 58 4.20 -4.19 7.62
C PHE A 58 2.82 -4.59 8.13
N LEU A 59 2.08 -3.66 8.76
CA LEU A 59 0.74 -3.93 9.26
C LEU A 59 -0.25 -4.25 8.13
N ALA A 60 -0.21 -3.49 7.04
CA ALA A 60 -1.07 -3.71 5.89
C ALA A 60 -0.83 -5.09 5.26
N GLY A 61 0.43 -5.46 5.06
CA GLY A 61 0.81 -6.78 4.57
C GLY A 61 0.40 -7.90 5.51
N ALA A 62 0.59 -7.73 6.83
CA ALA A 62 0.18 -8.72 7.81
C ALA A 62 -1.35 -8.94 7.83
N ILE A 63 -2.14 -7.89 7.63
CA ILE A 63 -3.60 -8.00 7.50
C ILE A 63 -3.96 -8.86 6.28
N ILE A 64 -3.29 -8.67 5.14
CA ILE A 64 -3.52 -9.48 3.94
C ILE A 64 -3.05 -10.91 4.15
N ASP A 65 -1.87 -11.11 4.72
CA ASP A 65 -1.27 -12.44 4.92
C ASP A 65 -2.13 -13.34 5.81
N VAL A 66 -2.90 -12.76 6.75
CA VAL A 66 -3.80 -13.49 7.65
C VAL A 66 -5.23 -13.57 7.10
N SER A 67 -5.56 -12.78 6.07
CA SER A 67 -6.93 -12.70 5.53
C SER A 67 -7.24 -13.86 4.58
N PRO A 68 -8.38 -14.56 4.72
CA PRO A 68 -8.79 -15.57 3.75
C PRO A 68 -9.27 -14.93 2.42
N PRO A 69 -9.00 -15.56 1.25
CA PRO A 69 -8.15 -16.72 1.05
C PRO A 69 -6.66 -16.36 1.14
N ALA A 70 -5.91 -17.02 2.03
CA ALA A 70 -4.47 -16.85 2.12
C ALA A 70 -3.80 -17.53 0.91
N ASP A 71 -3.72 -16.82 -0.20
CA ASP A 71 -3.19 -17.34 -1.47
C ASP A 71 -1.66 -17.25 -1.57
N THR A 72 -1.02 -16.49 -0.67
CA THR A 72 0.42 -16.32 -0.60
C THR A 72 1.02 -16.97 0.66
N VAL A 73 2.33 -17.15 0.67
CA VAL A 73 3.04 -17.57 1.87
C VAL A 73 2.98 -16.46 2.91
N VAL A 74 2.58 -16.79 4.14
CA VAL A 74 2.45 -15.82 5.23
C VAL A 74 3.76 -15.05 5.43
N GLY A 75 3.68 -13.73 5.43
CA GLY A 75 4.82 -12.83 5.60
C GLY A 75 5.34 -12.20 4.29
N VAL A 76 4.98 -12.74 3.13
CA VAL A 76 5.42 -12.20 1.82
C VAL A 76 4.88 -10.79 1.61
N ASN A 77 3.58 -10.58 1.77
CA ASN A 77 2.99 -9.26 1.63
C ASN A 77 3.50 -8.29 2.71
N SER A 78 3.73 -8.78 3.93
CA SER A 78 4.28 -7.98 5.03
C SER A 78 5.66 -7.40 4.68
N ILE A 79 6.56 -8.21 4.10
CA ILE A 79 7.90 -7.77 3.71
C ILE A 79 7.85 -6.81 2.52
N VAL A 80 7.06 -7.14 1.50
CA VAL A 80 6.94 -6.31 0.29
C VAL A 80 6.36 -4.93 0.62
N TYR A 81 5.27 -4.89 1.38
CA TYR A 81 4.62 -3.62 1.71
C TYR A 81 5.44 -2.79 2.69
N LEU A 82 6.18 -3.41 3.61
CA LEU A 82 7.16 -2.74 4.46
C LEU A 82 8.21 -2.01 3.60
N ALA A 83 8.80 -2.75 2.64
CA ALA A 83 9.82 -2.19 1.74
C ALA A 83 9.25 -1.02 0.91
N ILE A 84 8.04 -1.16 0.37
CA ILE A 84 7.36 -0.11 -0.39
C ILE A 84 7.12 1.12 0.48
N GLY A 85 6.59 0.96 1.69
CA GLY A 85 6.32 2.05 2.61
C GLY A 85 7.59 2.80 3.00
N PHE A 86 8.68 2.07 3.29
CA PHE A 86 9.97 2.66 3.60
C PHE A 86 10.55 3.44 2.42
N VAL A 87 10.63 2.80 1.24
CA VAL A 87 11.22 3.39 0.03
C VAL A 87 10.42 4.64 -0.41
N THR A 88 9.09 4.56 -0.38
CA THR A 88 8.23 5.70 -0.72
C THR A 88 8.48 6.88 0.20
N GLY A 89 8.53 6.65 1.50
CA GLY A 89 8.78 7.72 2.48
C GLY A 89 10.21 8.27 2.45
N TYR A 90 11.17 7.47 1.94
CA TYR A 90 12.57 7.87 1.83
C TYR A 90 12.85 8.69 0.56
N ILE A 91 12.27 8.29 -0.58
CA ILE A 91 12.56 8.92 -1.89
C ILE A 91 11.90 10.30 -2.02
N ILE A 92 10.67 10.45 -1.51
CA ILE A 92 9.93 11.70 -1.72
C ILE A 92 10.14 12.64 -0.54
N ASP A 93 11.00 13.64 -0.76
CA ASP A 93 11.14 14.76 0.18
C ASP A 93 9.82 15.55 0.25
N THR A 94 9.51 16.03 1.46
CA THR A 94 8.31 16.84 1.75
C THR A 94 8.22 18.11 0.91
N ARG A 95 9.33 18.58 0.37
CA ARG A 95 9.42 19.85 -0.39
C ARG A 95 9.04 19.70 -1.87
N ASP A 96 9.18 18.53 -2.45
CA ASP A 96 9.00 18.30 -3.91
C ASP A 96 7.69 17.58 -4.27
N ARG A 97 6.69 17.64 -3.39
CA ARG A 97 5.41 16.94 -3.60
C ARG A 97 4.56 17.61 -4.67
N THR A 98 4.66 17.12 -5.87
CA THR A 98 3.73 17.46 -6.94
C THR A 98 2.58 16.44 -7.01
N VAL A 99 1.36 16.91 -7.30
CA VAL A 99 0.20 15.99 -7.42
C VAL A 99 0.45 14.87 -8.44
N PRO A 100 0.97 15.14 -9.65
CA PRO A 100 1.28 14.08 -10.61
C PRO A 100 2.37 13.12 -10.10
N GLY A 101 3.36 13.61 -9.36
CA GLY A 101 4.39 12.77 -8.77
C GLY A 101 3.84 11.78 -7.73
N MET A 102 2.90 12.24 -6.89
CA MET A 102 2.24 11.38 -5.90
C MET A 102 1.37 10.29 -6.57
N ILE A 103 0.67 10.64 -7.66
CA ILE A 103 -0.13 9.70 -8.44
C ILE A 103 0.78 8.65 -9.10
N ALA A 104 1.87 9.10 -9.73
CA ALA A 104 2.84 8.20 -10.35
C ALA A 104 3.47 7.25 -9.31
N MET A 105 3.83 7.77 -8.14
CA MET A 105 4.40 6.96 -7.06
C MET A 105 3.44 5.89 -6.57
N ALA A 106 2.15 6.21 -6.41
CA ALA A 106 1.15 5.22 -6.02
C ALA A 106 0.98 4.13 -7.08
N GLY A 107 0.98 4.49 -8.36
CA GLY A 107 0.96 3.51 -9.46
C GLY A 107 2.19 2.61 -9.46
N ILE A 108 3.39 3.20 -9.33
CA ILE A 108 4.65 2.44 -9.26
C ILE A 108 4.67 1.53 -8.03
N ALA A 109 4.20 2.01 -6.88
CA ALA A 109 4.13 1.23 -5.66
C ALA A 109 3.20 0.01 -5.81
N CYS A 110 2.02 0.18 -6.44
CA CYS A 110 1.11 -0.94 -6.70
C CYS A 110 1.70 -1.95 -7.69
N ALA A 111 2.38 -1.49 -8.75
CA ALA A 111 3.11 -2.40 -9.65
C ALA A 111 4.24 -3.14 -8.93
N ALA A 112 5.02 -2.42 -8.10
CA ALA A 112 6.10 -3.00 -7.31
C ALA A 112 5.57 -4.02 -6.28
N ALA A 113 4.39 -3.79 -5.70
CA ALA A 113 3.73 -4.75 -4.83
C ALA A 113 3.42 -6.04 -5.59
N ALA A 114 2.75 -5.95 -6.74
CA ALA A 114 2.40 -7.10 -7.56
C ALA A 114 3.64 -7.89 -8.04
N LEU A 115 4.68 -7.19 -8.48
CA LEU A 115 5.93 -7.83 -8.90
C LEU A 115 6.72 -8.42 -7.73
N GLY A 116 6.79 -7.71 -6.61
CA GLY A 116 7.50 -8.14 -5.43
C GLY A 116 6.89 -9.39 -4.79
N THR A 117 5.57 -9.43 -4.66
CA THR A 117 4.86 -10.63 -4.17
C THR A 117 5.03 -11.80 -5.11
N ALA A 118 4.86 -11.60 -6.43
CA ALA A 118 5.07 -12.66 -7.41
C ALA A 118 6.51 -13.20 -7.40
N ALA A 119 7.51 -12.33 -7.27
CA ALA A 119 8.92 -12.71 -7.20
C ALA A 119 9.23 -13.52 -5.93
N LEU A 120 8.77 -13.06 -4.76
CA LEU A 120 9.00 -13.78 -3.50
C LEU A 120 8.26 -15.12 -3.45
N ASP A 121 7.01 -15.17 -3.93
CA ASP A 121 6.25 -16.42 -4.02
C ASP A 121 6.94 -17.43 -4.94
N ALA A 122 7.48 -16.97 -6.07
CA ALA A 122 8.27 -17.83 -6.97
C ALA A 122 9.55 -18.34 -6.31
N MET A 123 10.26 -17.48 -5.56
CA MET A 123 11.48 -17.87 -4.82
C MET A 123 11.18 -18.89 -3.72
N LEU A 124 9.99 -18.82 -3.11
CA LEU A 124 9.52 -19.77 -2.10
C LEU A 124 8.93 -21.05 -2.71
N GLY A 125 9.00 -21.20 -4.03
CA GLY A 125 8.53 -22.41 -4.72
C GLY A 125 7.01 -22.53 -4.82
N SER A 126 6.27 -21.43 -4.72
CA SER A 126 4.82 -21.42 -4.88
C SER A 126 4.46 -21.79 -6.32
N PRO A 127 3.66 -22.86 -6.58
CA PRO A 127 3.28 -23.26 -7.93
C PRO A 127 2.23 -22.34 -8.57
N ARG A 128 1.79 -21.31 -7.85
CA ARG A 128 0.66 -20.44 -8.24
C ARG A 128 1.08 -19.27 -9.12
N VAL A 129 2.38 -18.98 -9.24
CA VAL A 129 2.86 -17.86 -10.05
C VAL A 129 2.75 -18.19 -11.53
N ILE A 130 1.77 -17.60 -12.21
CA ILE A 130 1.59 -17.71 -13.66
C ILE A 130 2.32 -16.52 -14.30
N TRP A 131 3.57 -16.73 -14.73
CA TRP A 131 4.43 -15.68 -15.28
C TRP A 131 3.83 -14.92 -16.46
N GLU A 132 2.99 -15.57 -17.26
CA GLU A 132 2.30 -14.94 -18.39
C GLU A 132 1.32 -13.84 -17.95
N SER A 133 0.73 -13.95 -16.76
CA SER A 133 -0.23 -12.99 -16.22
C SER A 133 0.43 -11.86 -15.43
N VAL A 134 1.67 -12.04 -14.94
CA VAL A 134 2.36 -11.08 -14.07
C VAL A 134 2.48 -9.67 -14.70
N PRO A 135 2.85 -9.51 -15.98
CA PRO A 135 2.95 -8.18 -16.58
C PRO A 135 1.59 -7.45 -16.65
N LEU A 136 0.53 -8.19 -16.97
CA LEU A 136 -0.82 -7.63 -17.03
C LEU A 136 -1.31 -7.23 -15.62
N ILE A 137 -1.05 -8.07 -14.63
CA ILE A 137 -1.39 -7.80 -13.23
C ILE A 137 -0.64 -6.56 -12.74
N ALA A 138 0.66 -6.44 -13.00
CA ALA A 138 1.46 -5.28 -12.61
C ALA A 138 0.97 -3.99 -13.28
N LEU A 139 0.66 -4.04 -14.59
CA LEU A 139 0.17 -2.88 -15.33
C LEU A 139 -1.21 -2.44 -14.82
N THR A 140 -2.15 -3.37 -14.64
CA THR A 140 -3.49 -3.06 -14.12
C THR A 140 -3.42 -2.54 -12.69
N SER A 141 -2.57 -3.12 -11.83
CA SER A 141 -2.32 -2.63 -10.47
C SER A 141 -1.78 -1.20 -10.48
N ALA A 142 -0.85 -0.87 -11.38
CA ALA A 142 -0.33 0.48 -11.53
C ALA A 142 -1.42 1.49 -11.90
N VAL A 143 -2.26 1.15 -12.88
CA VAL A 143 -3.36 2.01 -13.33
C VAL A 143 -4.38 2.22 -12.21
N TYR A 144 -4.79 1.16 -11.53
CA TYR A 144 -5.76 1.27 -10.44
C TYR A 144 -5.19 2.02 -9.24
N GLY A 145 -3.91 1.81 -8.91
CA GLY A 145 -3.23 2.56 -7.86
C GLY A 145 -3.17 4.06 -8.18
N ALA A 146 -2.84 4.41 -9.43
CA ALA A 146 -2.83 5.80 -9.89
C ALA A 146 -4.23 6.45 -9.86
N LEU A 147 -5.29 5.69 -10.18
CA LEU A 147 -6.67 6.18 -10.13
C LEU A 147 -7.18 6.38 -8.70
N LEU A 148 -6.77 5.53 -7.75
CA LEU A 148 -7.14 5.66 -6.35
C LEU A 148 -6.35 6.75 -5.61
N ALA A 149 -5.14 7.06 -6.05
CA ALA A 149 -4.24 8.01 -5.41
C ALA A 149 -4.85 9.40 -5.18
N PRO A 150 -5.48 10.07 -6.18
CA PRO A 150 -6.02 11.41 -5.98
C PRO A 150 -7.15 11.47 -4.95
N MET A 151 -7.82 10.37 -4.68
CA MET A 151 -8.84 10.29 -3.63
C MET A 151 -8.22 9.99 -2.26
N MET A 152 -7.31 9.02 -2.21
CA MET A 152 -6.75 8.50 -0.94
C MET A 152 -5.70 9.41 -0.33
N ILE A 153 -4.77 9.96 -1.14
CA ILE A 153 -3.66 10.76 -0.63
C ILE A 153 -4.14 12.02 0.09
N PRO A 154 -5.05 12.87 -0.48
CA PRO A 154 -5.52 14.04 0.25
C PRO A 154 -6.39 13.67 1.45
N LEU A 155 -7.20 12.62 1.36
CA LEU A 155 -8.04 12.15 2.46
C LEU A 155 -7.19 11.72 3.66
N LEU A 156 -6.19 10.88 3.43
CA LEU A 156 -5.31 10.40 4.49
C LEU A 156 -4.37 11.50 4.99
N GLY A 157 -3.88 12.38 4.12
CA GLY A 157 -3.11 13.54 4.51
C GLY A 157 -3.90 14.52 5.39
N TRP A 158 -5.19 14.69 5.15
CA TRP A 158 -6.06 15.48 6.04
C TRP A 158 -6.30 14.77 7.37
N LEU A 159 -6.55 13.46 7.33
CA LEU A 159 -6.80 12.65 8.52
C LEU A 159 -5.58 12.60 9.46
N THR A 160 -4.39 12.39 8.91
CA THR A 160 -3.14 12.36 9.68
C THR A 160 -2.84 13.71 10.31
N ARG A 161 -3.02 14.82 9.59
CA ARG A 161 -2.86 16.17 10.15
C ARG A 161 -3.84 16.45 11.31
N LYS A 162 -5.06 15.97 11.21
CA LYS A 162 -6.09 16.20 12.24
C LYS A 162 -5.88 15.34 13.49
N LEU A 163 -5.46 14.09 13.30
CA LEU A 163 -5.33 13.11 14.37
C LEU A 163 -3.91 13.01 14.97
N ALA A 164 -2.89 13.43 14.24
CA ALA A 164 -1.49 13.43 14.70
C ALA A 164 -0.77 14.73 14.31
N PRO A 165 -1.19 15.89 14.83
CA PRO A 165 -0.62 17.20 14.46
C PRO A 165 0.85 17.38 14.82
N GLU A 166 1.38 16.57 15.74
CA GLU A 166 2.74 16.70 16.28
C GLU A 166 3.85 16.14 15.37
N VAL A 167 3.50 15.40 14.31
CA VAL A 167 4.48 14.81 13.36
C VAL A 167 5.02 15.83 12.36
N LEU A 168 4.38 16.98 12.24
CA LEU A 168 4.71 18.02 11.24
C LEU A 168 5.65 19.11 11.79
N LEU A 169 6.12 18.98 13.02
CA LEU A 169 6.92 20.02 13.70
C LEU A 169 8.41 19.65 13.85
N ASP A 170 8.83 18.47 13.39
CA ASP A 170 10.22 18.01 13.30
C ASP A 170 10.62 17.87 11.82
#